data_e7700183d7ca88d8d797f53c8140c426
#
_entry.id   e7700183d7ca88d8d797f53c8140c426
#
_cell.length_a   1.000
_cell.length_b   1.000
_cell.length_c   1.000
_cell.angle_alpha   90.00
_cell.angle_beta   90.00
_cell.angle_gamma   90.00
#
_symmetry.space_group_name_H-M   'P 1'
#
loop_
_entity.id
_entity.type
_entity.pdbx_description
1 polymer ?
#
loop_
_entity_poly.entity_id
_entity_poly.type
_entity_poly.pdbx_seq_one_letter_code
_entity_poly.pdbx_strand_id
1 'polypeptide(L)'
;MNIVDPITLAVVRGALETAQREMTLTLEKTSRSSVFNLAHDYSNALFDHLPEMILQGQDLPVHLGSLIPAMKCVAGFFGDEIAEGDVIYHNDPAYMGSHILDCCMYKPVFYKGELVFWTVCKGHLTDIGGPVPAGYNPDAKEIYAEGLRIPPVKLWAQGQRREDVINLLLTNMRARAYQEGDLNAQYGACSVGERHLIELLDRYGVDQVRACITELKDMADRHMRAL
;
A
#
# COMPACT_ATOMS: atom_id res chain seq x y z
N MET A 1 13.81 22.70 -19.52
CA MET A 1 13.16 21.39 -19.43
C MET A 1 14.13 20.35 -19.97
N ASN A 2 14.67 19.49 -19.16
CA ASN A 2 15.40 18.32 -19.67
C ASN A 2 14.37 17.42 -20.33
N ILE A 3 14.45 17.28 -21.65
CA ILE A 3 13.59 16.36 -22.39
C ILE A 3 14.02 14.96 -21.99
N VAL A 4 13.12 14.22 -21.32
CA VAL A 4 13.37 12.83 -20.97
C VAL A 4 13.44 12.02 -22.27
N ASP A 5 14.50 11.22 -22.44
CA ASP A 5 14.63 10.33 -23.58
C ASP A 5 13.43 9.34 -23.63
N PRO A 6 12.70 9.26 -24.77
CA PRO A 6 11.52 8.41 -24.88
C PRO A 6 11.77 6.93 -24.62
N ILE A 7 12.95 6.42 -24.92
CA ILE A 7 13.33 5.02 -24.68
C ILE A 7 13.48 4.80 -23.18
N THR A 8 14.20 5.68 -22.49
CA THR A 8 14.36 5.65 -21.04
C THR A 8 13.02 5.77 -20.34
N LEU A 9 12.15 6.67 -20.80
CA LEU A 9 10.79 6.83 -20.26
C LEU A 9 9.98 5.52 -20.37
N ALA A 10 10.01 4.89 -21.54
CA ALA A 10 9.30 3.62 -21.75
C ALA A 10 9.84 2.49 -20.87
N VAL A 11 11.17 2.41 -20.69
CA VAL A 11 11.80 1.39 -19.83
C VAL A 11 11.47 1.64 -18.35
N VAL A 12 11.55 2.86 -17.87
CA VAL A 12 11.19 3.23 -16.48
C VAL A 12 9.71 2.92 -16.23
N ARG A 13 8.82 3.29 -17.14
CA ARG A 13 7.40 2.95 -17.06
C ARG A 13 7.19 1.44 -16.96
N GLY A 14 7.80 0.66 -17.85
CA GLY A 14 7.70 -0.80 -17.84
C GLY A 14 8.25 -1.45 -16.56
N ALA A 15 9.31 -0.87 -15.97
CA ALA A 15 9.84 -1.32 -14.70
C ALA A 15 8.87 -1.05 -13.53
N LEU A 16 8.23 0.13 -13.48
CA LEU A 16 7.21 0.46 -12.48
C LEU A 16 5.98 -0.46 -12.61
N GLU A 17 5.51 -0.70 -13.84
CA GLU A 17 4.40 -1.63 -14.12
C GLU A 17 4.76 -3.07 -13.69
N THR A 18 6.01 -3.49 -13.89
CA THR A 18 6.50 -4.80 -13.46
C THR A 18 6.57 -4.89 -11.94
N ALA A 19 7.09 -3.87 -11.27
CA ALA A 19 7.14 -3.82 -9.81
C ALA A 19 5.74 -3.99 -9.19
N GLN A 20 4.76 -3.22 -9.68
CA GLN A 20 3.38 -3.31 -9.21
C GLN A 20 2.78 -4.69 -9.48
N ARG A 21 2.97 -5.25 -10.70
CA ARG A 21 2.48 -6.59 -11.04
C ARG A 21 3.06 -7.67 -10.14
N GLU A 22 4.34 -7.60 -9.81
CA GLU A 22 4.97 -8.57 -8.92
C GLU A 22 4.54 -8.41 -7.47
N MET A 23 4.17 -7.20 -7.02
CA MET A 23 3.46 -6.99 -5.75
C MET A 23 2.15 -7.78 -5.72
N THR A 24 1.33 -7.65 -6.76
CA THR A 24 0.05 -8.36 -6.91
C THR A 24 0.24 -9.87 -6.90
N LEU A 25 1.15 -10.39 -7.73
CA LEU A 25 1.42 -11.82 -7.80
C LEU A 25 1.95 -12.38 -6.47
N THR A 26 2.77 -11.62 -5.76
CA THR A 26 3.28 -12.01 -4.45
C THR A 26 2.14 -12.10 -3.44
N LEU A 27 1.25 -11.10 -3.40
CA LEU A 27 0.08 -11.11 -2.52
C LEU A 27 -0.79 -12.35 -2.79
N GLU A 28 -1.18 -12.58 -4.04
CA GLU A 28 -2.02 -13.72 -4.44
C GLU A 28 -1.42 -15.07 -4.06
N LYS A 29 -0.13 -15.25 -4.31
CA LYS A 29 0.55 -16.55 -4.11
C LYS A 29 0.89 -16.84 -2.67
N THR A 30 0.99 -15.82 -1.81
CA THR A 30 1.42 -15.99 -0.41
C THR A 30 0.30 -15.79 0.60
N SER A 31 -0.83 -15.18 0.21
CA SER A 31 -2.00 -15.00 1.05
C SER A 31 -2.64 -16.33 1.45
N ARG A 32 -3.34 -16.31 2.58
CA ARG A 32 -4.01 -17.49 3.14
C ARG A 32 -5.52 -17.43 2.98
N SER A 33 -6.11 -16.24 2.85
CA SER A 33 -7.55 -16.09 2.70
C SER A 33 -8.01 -16.25 1.25
N SER A 34 -9.23 -16.74 1.10
CA SER A 34 -9.91 -16.78 -0.20
C SER A 34 -10.27 -15.39 -0.72
N VAL A 35 -10.34 -14.40 0.16
CA VAL A 35 -10.61 -13.01 -0.22
C VAL A 35 -9.46 -12.46 -1.07
N PHE A 36 -8.22 -12.75 -0.72
CA PHE A 36 -7.07 -12.31 -1.50
C PHE A 36 -6.80 -13.25 -2.70
N ASN A 37 -6.74 -14.56 -2.50
CA ASN A 37 -6.28 -15.47 -3.55
C ASN A 37 -7.36 -15.93 -4.55
N LEU A 38 -8.64 -15.75 -4.26
CA LEU A 38 -9.75 -16.13 -5.15
C LEU A 38 -10.66 -14.95 -5.53
N ALA A 39 -11.03 -14.11 -4.56
CA ALA A 39 -11.92 -12.97 -4.84
C ALA A 39 -11.15 -11.74 -5.35
N HIS A 40 -9.83 -11.69 -5.22
CA HIS A 40 -8.96 -10.58 -5.63
C HIS A 40 -9.38 -9.23 -5.06
N ASP A 41 -9.86 -9.23 -3.78
CA ASP A 41 -10.31 -8.01 -3.11
C ASP A 41 -9.14 -7.28 -2.44
N TYR A 42 -8.30 -6.70 -3.26
CA TYR A 42 -7.12 -5.96 -2.87
C TYR A 42 -6.71 -4.95 -3.95
N SER A 43 -5.75 -4.08 -3.63
CA SER A 43 -5.08 -3.21 -4.60
C SER A 43 -3.66 -2.90 -4.15
N ASN A 44 -2.73 -2.91 -5.11
CA ASN A 44 -1.34 -2.54 -4.91
C ASN A 44 -1.02 -1.26 -5.68
N ALA A 45 -0.31 -0.33 -5.05
CA ALA A 45 0.02 0.95 -5.64
C ALA A 45 1.45 1.40 -5.29
N LEU A 46 1.99 2.25 -6.15
CA LEU A 46 3.26 2.94 -5.96
C LEU A 46 3.01 4.44 -5.84
N PHE A 47 3.64 5.06 -4.84
CA PHE A 47 3.60 6.51 -4.64
C PHE A 47 5.02 7.06 -4.60
N ASP A 48 5.18 8.32 -4.95
CA ASP A 48 6.44 9.05 -4.78
C ASP A 48 6.62 9.59 -3.36
N HIS A 49 7.73 10.27 -3.13
CA HIS A 49 8.06 10.90 -1.84
C HIS A 49 7.09 12.03 -1.44
N LEU A 50 6.34 12.61 -2.38
CA LEU A 50 5.33 13.65 -2.16
C LEU A 50 3.92 13.09 -1.92
N PRO A 51 3.77 11.88 -1.43
CA PRO A 51 2.62 10.95 -1.45
C PRO A 51 1.66 11.14 -2.62
N GLU A 52 2.21 11.25 -3.84
CA GLU A 52 1.43 11.29 -5.06
C GLU A 52 1.47 9.93 -5.76
N MET A 53 0.31 9.45 -6.19
CA MET A 53 0.21 8.15 -6.85
C MET A 53 0.93 8.18 -8.20
N ILE A 54 1.84 7.22 -8.41
CA ILE A 54 2.53 7.00 -9.68
C ILE A 54 1.78 5.97 -10.50
N LEU A 55 1.41 4.86 -9.87
CA LEU A 55 0.81 3.72 -10.53
C LEU A 55 -0.05 2.93 -9.53
N GLN A 56 -1.19 2.44 -10.00
CA GLN A 56 -2.01 1.44 -9.33
C GLN A 56 -2.24 0.27 -10.27
N GLY A 57 -2.36 -0.93 -9.70
CA GLY A 57 -2.71 -2.14 -10.44
C GLY A 57 -4.14 -2.10 -11.00
N GLN A 58 -4.40 -2.98 -11.95
CA GLN A 58 -5.75 -3.25 -12.47
C GLN A 58 -6.52 -4.19 -11.53
N ASP A 59 -6.42 -3.91 -10.23
CA ASP A 59 -7.06 -4.67 -9.17
C ASP A 59 -8.48 -4.12 -8.92
N LEU A 60 -8.91 -3.95 -7.69
CA LEU A 60 -10.25 -3.46 -7.38
C LEU A 60 -10.37 -1.93 -7.56
N PRO A 61 -11.15 -1.43 -8.55
CA PRO A 61 -11.18 0.02 -8.88
C PRO A 61 -11.68 0.91 -7.74
N VAL A 62 -12.53 0.40 -6.85
CA VAL A 62 -13.08 1.17 -5.72
C VAL A 62 -11.99 1.66 -4.76
N HIS A 63 -10.87 0.97 -4.67
CA HIS A 63 -9.73 1.37 -3.84
C HIS A 63 -8.99 2.60 -4.35
N LEU A 64 -9.09 2.90 -5.64
CA LEU A 64 -8.37 4.00 -6.31
C LEU A 64 -8.63 5.35 -5.63
N GLY A 65 -9.90 5.67 -5.39
CA GLY A 65 -10.29 6.92 -4.76
C GLY A 65 -9.88 7.05 -3.30
N SER A 66 -9.76 5.92 -2.58
CA SER A 66 -9.46 5.92 -1.14
C SER A 66 -7.96 5.88 -0.83
N LEU A 67 -7.12 5.32 -1.71
CA LEU A 67 -5.68 5.19 -1.46
C LEU A 67 -4.96 6.54 -1.42
N ILE A 68 -5.32 7.48 -2.28
CA ILE A 68 -4.66 8.80 -2.36
C ILE A 68 -4.83 9.61 -1.06
N PRO A 69 -6.06 9.87 -0.56
CA PRO A 69 -6.24 10.59 0.69
C PRO A 69 -5.66 9.84 1.89
N ALA A 70 -5.76 8.50 1.92
CA ALA A 70 -5.21 7.68 2.99
C ALA A 70 -3.67 7.77 3.04
N MET A 71 -2.98 7.68 1.90
CA MET A 71 -1.52 7.83 1.83
C MET A 71 -1.06 9.20 2.34
N LYS A 72 -1.73 10.28 1.91
CA LYS A 72 -1.42 11.64 2.37
C LYS A 72 -1.65 11.79 3.87
N CYS A 73 -2.74 11.21 4.39
CA CYS A 73 -3.05 11.23 5.82
C CYS A 73 -1.97 10.51 6.63
N VAL A 74 -1.58 9.31 6.23
CA VAL A 74 -0.55 8.50 6.91
C VAL A 74 0.81 9.17 6.88
N ALA A 75 1.22 9.70 5.72
CA ALA A 75 2.48 10.43 5.60
C ALA A 75 2.49 11.69 6.50
N GLY A 76 1.39 12.45 6.53
CA GLY A 76 1.27 13.61 7.39
C GLY A 76 1.15 13.28 8.88
N PHE A 77 0.58 12.12 9.24
CA PHE A 77 0.45 11.68 10.63
C PHE A 77 1.81 11.42 11.29
N PHE A 78 2.73 10.80 10.57
CA PHE A 78 4.07 10.51 11.09
C PHE A 78 5.10 11.60 10.76
N GLY A 79 4.94 12.32 9.66
CA GLY A 79 5.88 13.38 9.26
C GLY A 79 7.34 12.91 9.30
N ASP A 80 8.17 13.62 10.06
CA ASP A 80 9.60 13.33 10.20
C ASP A 80 9.91 12.07 11.03
N GLU A 81 8.90 11.44 11.64
CA GLU A 81 9.08 10.19 12.40
C GLU A 81 9.14 8.95 11.48
N ILE A 82 8.98 9.13 10.16
CA ILE A 82 9.11 8.04 9.19
C ILE A 82 10.57 7.68 9.01
N ALA A 83 10.90 6.40 9.22
CA ALA A 83 12.26 5.89 9.13
C ALA A 83 12.38 4.70 8.17
N GLU A 84 13.59 4.44 7.69
CA GLU A 84 13.91 3.27 6.89
C GLU A 84 13.55 1.98 7.65
N GLY A 85 12.89 1.05 6.97
CA GLY A 85 12.44 -0.21 7.56
C GLY A 85 11.12 -0.12 8.33
N ASP A 86 10.47 1.04 8.36
CA ASP A 86 9.11 1.16 8.90
C ASP A 86 8.09 0.45 8.00
N VAL A 87 7.04 -0.08 8.60
CA VAL A 87 5.83 -0.51 7.90
C VAL A 87 4.62 -0.06 8.70
N ILE A 88 3.80 0.75 8.08
CA ILE A 88 2.64 1.37 8.71
C ILE A 88 1.39 0.63 8.28
N TYR A 89 0.41 0.55 9.17
CA TYR A 89 -0.85 -0.15 8.94
C TYR A 89 -2.02 0.64 9.52
N HIS A 90 -3.13 0.71 8.82
CA HIS A 90 -4.36 1.30 9.34
C HIS A 90 -5.59 0.86 8.54
N ASN A 91 -6.79 1.07 9.13
CA ASN A 91 -8.08 0.90 8.45
C ASN A 91 -9.10 2.00 8.81
N ASP A 92 -8.80 2.83 9.80
CA ASP A 92 -9.79 3.72 10.42
C ASP A 92 -10.23 4.85 9.46
N PRO A 93 -11.54 4.99 9.16
CA PRO A 93 -12.07 6.09 8.36
C PRO A 93 -11.76 7.49 8.90
N ALA A 94 -11.54 7.65 10.22
CA ALA A 94 -11.09 8.92 10.80
C ALA A 94 -9.71 9.36 10.26
N TYR A 95 -8.92 8.43 9.73
CA TYR A 95 -7.63 8.66 9.09
C TYR A 95 -7.69 8.36 7.58
N MET A 96 -8.83 8.62 6.95
CA MET A 96 -9.06 8.40 5.51
C MET A 96 -9.03 6.94 5.06
N GLY A 97 -9.21 5.98 5.97
CA GLY A 97 -9.57 4.62 5.60
C GLY A 97 -10.93 4.57 4.89
N SER A 98 -11.22 3.50 4.14
CA SER A 98 -12.53 3.29 3.53
C SER A 98 -13.50 2.65 4.53
N HIS A 99 -13.77 1.37 4.42
CA HIS A 99 -14.47 0.66 5.48
C HIS A 99 -13.49 -0.20 6.31
N ILE A 100 -13.91 -0.61 7.51
CA ILE A 100 -12.99 -1.17 8.53
C ILE A 100 -12.30 -2.46 8.07
N LEU A 101 -12.94 -3.26 7.22
CA LEU A 101 -12.33 -4.49 6.70
C LEU A 101 -11.16 -4.22 5.74
N ASP A 102 -11.12 -3.06 5.10
CA ASP A 102 -10.07 -2.68 4.16
C ASP A 102 -8.83 -2.19 4.91
N CYS A 103 -7.95 -3.09 5.23
CA CYS A 103 -6.69 -2.76 5.89
C CYS A 103 -5.61 -2.41 4.88
N CYS A 104 -4.95 -1.29 5.12
CA CYS A 104 -3.93 -0.77 4.22
C CYS A 104 -2.55 -0.79 4.88
N MET A 105 -1.58 -1.33 4.16
CA MET A 105 -0.17 -1.38 4.54
C MET A 105 0.64 -0.41 3.68
N TYR A 106 1.49 0.38 4.33
CA TYR A 106 2.35 1.38 3.69
C TYR A 106 3.80 1.10 4.09
N LYS A 107 4.66 0.94 3.10
CA LYS A 107 6.08 0.78 3.33
C LYS A 107 6.85 1.90 2.64
N PRO A 108 7.50 2.80 3.40
CA PRO A 108 8.38 3.80 2.83
C PRO A 108 9.62 3.13 2.24
N VAL A 109 10.02 3.57 1.06
CA VAL A 109 11.20 3.10 0.35
C VAL A 109 12.28 4.16 0.43
N PHE A 110 13.33 3.86 1.17
CA PHE A 110 14.50 4.71 1.32
C PHE A 110 15.60 4.28 0.35
N TYR A 111 16.28 5.27 -0.22
CA TYR A 111 17.44 5.04 -1.05
C TYR A 111 18.55 6.00 -0.64
N LYS A 112 19.68 5.47 -0.19
CA LYS A 112 20.83 6.24 0.34
C LYS A 112 20.45 7.22 1.44
N GLY A 113 19.51 6.82 2.31
CA GLY A 113 19.04 7.63 3.43
C GLY A 113 17.96 8.66 3.10
N GLU A 114 17.49 8.72 1.86
CA GLU A 114 16.41 9.61 1.42
C GLU A 114 15.14 8.80 1.13
N LEU A 115 13.97 9.27 1.60
CA LEU A 115 12.68 8.72 1.23
C LEU A 115 12.38 9.06 -0.24
N VAL A 116 12.23 8.04 -1.09
CA VAL A 116 12.05 8.23 -2.53
C VAL A 116 10.68 7.75 -3.00
N PHE A 117 10.17 6.66 -2.44
CA PHE A 117 8.91 6.05 -2.84
C PHE A 117 8.14 5.51 -1.63
N TRP A 118 6.91 5.09 -1.93
CA TRP A 118 6.11 4.22 -1.06
C TRP A 118 5.56 3.07 -1.88
N THR A 119 5.60 1.88 -1.30
CA THR A 119 4.80 0.75 -1.74
C THR A 119 3.61 0.60 -0.84
N VAL A 120 2.43 0.42 -1.43
CA VAL A 120 1.16 0.37 -0.70
C VAL A 120 0.38 -0.86 -1.12
N CYS A 121 -0.11 -1.60 -0.13
CA CYS A 121 -0.98 -2.76 -0.34
C CYS A 121 -2.22 -2.61 0.52
N LYS A 122 -3.39 -2.49 -0.12
CA LYS A 122 -4.69 -2.47 0.52
C LYS A 122 -5.40 -3.78 0.27
N GLY A 123 -6.06 -4.33 1.29
CA GLY A 123 -6.82 -5.55 1.10
C GLY A 123 -7.93 -5.72 2.12
N HIS A 124 -9.03 -6.33 1.66
CA HIS A 124 -10.19 -6.65 2.46
C HIS A 124 -9.91 -7.90 3.30
N LEU A 125 -9.82 -7.74 4.62
CA LEU A 125 -9.59 -8.86 5.54
C LEU A 125 -10.86 -9.70 5.70
N THR A 126 -10.68 -10.99 5.92
CA THR A 126 -11.79 -11.92 6.17
C THR A 126 -12.47 -11.73 7.53
N ASP A 127 -11.81 -11.09 8.47
CA ASP A 127 -12.37 -10.76 9.79
C ASP A 127 -11.55 -9.63 10.43
N ILE A 128 -12.23 -8.69 11.04
CA ILE A 128 -11.63 -7.55 11.76
C ILE A 128 -12.19 -7.44 13.19
N GLY A 129 -12.72 -8.55 13.73
CA GLY A 129 -13.40 -8.52 15.02
C GLY A 129 -14.86 -8.03 14.90
N GLY A 130 -15.37 -7.47 15.99
CA GLY A 130 -16.77 -7.07 16.06
C GLY A 130 -17.73 -8.21 16.43
N PRO A 131 -19.04 -7.92 16.58
CA PRO A 131 -20.03 -8.89 17.06
C PRO A 131 -20.39 -9.96 16.02
N VAL A 132 -20.22 -9.65 14.72
CA VAL A 132 -20.57 -10.54 13.62
C VAL A 132 -19.30 -11.08 12.96
N PRO A 133 -19.17 -12.41 12.75
CA PRO A 133 -18.07 -12.98 11.98
C PRO A 133 -17.98 -12.36 10.59
N ALA A 134 -16.77 -12.23 10.06
CA ALA A 134 -16.45 -11.58 8.79
C ALA A 134 -16.70 -10.06 8.76
N GLY A 135 -17.02 -9.43 9.89
CA GLY A 135 -17.11 -7.97 10.02
C GLY A 135 -18.23 -7.29 9.23
N TYR A 136 -19.09 -8.05 8.56
CA TYR A 136 -20.21 -7.48 7.80
C TYR A 136 -21.48 -7.48 8.66
N ASN A 137 -21.68 -6.38 9.39
CA ASN A 137 -22.84 -6.24 10.28
C ASN A 137 -23.88 -5.27 9.69
N PRO A 138 -24.94 -5.75 9.01
CA PRO A 138 -25.94 -4.88 8.40
C PRO A 138 -26.78 -4.11 9.44
N ASP A 139 -26.78 -4.55 10.70
CA ASP A 139 -27.50 -3.90 11.80
C ASP A 139 -26.64 -2.93 12.59
N ALA A 140 -25.39 -2.71 12.20
CA ALA A 140 -24.49 -1.77 12.84
C ALA A 140 -25.07 -0.34 12.80
N LYS A 141 -25.17 0.28 13.97
CA LYS A 141 -25.64 1.68 14.12
C LYS A 141 -24.48 2.62 14.46
N GLU A 142 -23.33 2.08 14.75
CA GLU A 142 -22.12 2.80 15.08
C GLU A 142 -20.89 2.01 14.62
N ILE A 143 -19.82 2.71 14.30
CA ILE A 143 -18.61 2.13 13.72
C ILE A 143 -17.93 1.09 14.64
N TYR A 144 -18.13 1.20 15.96
CA TYR A 144 -17.60 0.22 16.92
C TYR A 144 -18.24 -1.16 16.82
N ALA A 145 -19.43 -1.24 16.23
CA ALA A 145 -20.11 -2.50 15.93
C ALA A 145 -19.65 -3.15 14.61
N GLU A 146 -18.78 -2.49 13.85
CA GLU A 146 -18.25 -3.04 12.59
C GLU A 146 -16.94 -3.80 12.79
N GLY A 147 -16.20 -3.54 13.87
CA GLY A 147 -14.95 -4.23 14.19
C GLY A 147 -13.87 -3.32 14.76
N LEU A 148 -12.64 -3.83 14.73
CA LEU A 148 -11.48 -3.15 15.30
C LEU A 148 -11.04 -1.98 14.42
N ARG A 149 -11.09 -0.78 14.97
CA ARG A 149 -10.54 0.42 14.36
C ARG A 149 -9.04 0.51 14.63
N ILE A 150 -8.25 0.58 13.58
CA ILE A 150 -6.80 0.63 13.63
C ILE A 150 -6.36 2.01 13.12
N PRO A 151 -5.96 2.96 13.99
CA PRO A 151 -5.34 4.20 13.55
C PRO A 151 -3.98 3.90 12.89
N PRO A 152 -3.32 4.87 12.24
CA PRO A 152 -1.98 4.65 11.73
C PRO A 152 -1.02 4.18 12.81
N VAL A 153 -0.54 2.92 12.70
CA VAL A 153 0.40 2.30 13.63
C VAL A 153 1.55 1.65 12.87
N LYS A 154 2.75 1.63 13.46
CA LYS A 154 3.88 0.91 12.88
C LYS A 154 3.82 -0.56 13.30
N LEU A 155 3.67 -1.46 12.33
CA LEU A 155 3.81 -2.91 12.53
C LEU A 155 5.27 -3.36 12.49
N TRP A 156 6.11 -2.63 11.74
CA TRP A 156 7.55 -2.68 11.84
C TRP A 156 8.06 -1.27 12.09
N ALA A 157 9.00 -1.15 13.03
CA ALA A 157 9.68 0.09 13.33
C ALA A 157 11.18 -0.10 13.09
N GLN A 158 11.72 0.61 12.10
CA GLN A 158 13.13 0.51 11.72
C GLN A 158 13.60 -0.94 11.48
N GLY A 159 12.79 -1.71 10.75
CA GLY A 159 13.05 -3.11 10.45
C GLY A 159 12.70 -4.11 11.57
N GLN A 160 12.35 -3.62 12.75
CA GLN A 160 11.98 -4.48 13.89
C GLN A 160 10.47 -4.72 13.92
N ARG A 161 10.05 -5.98 13.81
CA ARG A 161 8.64 -6.38 13.89
C ARG A 161 8.08 -6.09 15.29
N ARG A 162 6.96 -5.35 15.35
CA ARG A 162 6.28 -4.98 16.59
C ARG A 162 5.30 -6.07 17.01
N GLU A 163 5.84 -7.11 17.64
CA GLU A 163 5.04 -8.26 18.09
C GLU A 163 3.93 -7.87 19.08
N ASP A 164 4.17 -6.85 19.90
CA ASP A 164 3.19 -6.29 20.83
C ASP A 164 1.95 -5.75 20.09
N VAL A 165 2.15 -4.94 19.05
CA VAL A 165 1.08 -4.36 18.23
C VAL A 165 0.39 -5.46 17.41
N ILE A 166 1.15 -6.30 16.73
CA ILE A 166 0.61 -7.39 15.88
C ILE A 166 -0.22 -8.36 16.72
N ASN A 167 0.26 -8.75 17.90
CA ASN A 167 -0.48 -9.63 18.81
C ASN A 167 -1.77 -8.96 19.31
N LEU A 168 -1.73 -7.66 19.62
CA LEU A 168 -2.94 -6.91 20.00
C LEU A 168 -3.98 -6.96 18.88
N LEU A 169 -3.60 -6.73 17.62
CA LEU A 169 -4.52 -6.76 16.48
C LEU A 169 -5.09 -8.18 16.30
N LEU A 170 -4.21 -9.18 16.16
CA LEU A 170 -4.60 -10.55 15.86
C LEU A 170 -5.41 -11.22 16.98
N THR A 171 -5.28 -10.78 18.23
CA THR A 171 -6.08 -11.29 19.36
C THR A 171 -7.55 -10.85 19.25
N ASN A 172 -7.80 -9.71 18.60
CA ASN A 172 -9.15 -9.19 18.40
C ASN A 172 -9.81 -9.68 17.09
N MET A 173 -9.11 -10.47 16.30
CA MET A 173 -9.59 -11.03 15.03
C MET A 173 -9.79 -12.55 15.16
N ARG A 174 -10.82 -13.07 14.48
CA ARG A 174 -11.02 -14.52 14.35
C ARG A 174 -10.04 -15.08 13.32
N ALA A 175 -9.89 -16.42 13.32
CA ALA A 175 -9.03 -17.11 12.34
C ALA A 175 -7.58 -16.56 12.30
N ARG A 176 -6.99 -16.31 13.46
CA ARG A 176 -5.67 -15.69 13.66
C ARG A 176 -4.61 -16.11 12.63
N ALA A 177 -4.48 -17.41 12.35
CA ALA A 177 -3.45 -17.92 11.43
C ALA A 177 -3.65 -17.45 9.99
N TYR A 178 -4.90 -17.26 9.54
CA TYR A 178 -5.21 -16.71 8.23
C TYR A 178 -4.90 -15.22 8.18
N GLN A 179 -5.33 -14.47 9.20
CA GLN A 179 -5.07 -13.02 9.28
C GLN A 179 -3.57 -12.70 9.34
N GLU A 180 -2.82 -13.47 10.13
CA GLU A 180 -1.35 -13.32 10.17
C GLU A 180 -0.69 -13.68 8.84
N GLY A 181 -1.22 -14.71 8.15
CA GLY A 181 -0.77 -15.08 6.81
C GLY A 181 -1.00 -13.96 5.79
N ASP A 182 -2.18 -13.34 5.80
CA ASP A 182 -2.52 -12.24 4.90
C ASP A 182 -1.72 -10.97 5.21
N LEU A 183 -1.51 -10.65 6.49
CA LEU A 183 -0.64 -9.55 6.91
C LEU A 183 0.80 -9.75 6.41
N ASN A 184 1.34 -10.97 6.53
CA ASN A 184 2.66 -11.29 6.01
C ASN A 184 2.71 -11.25 4.47
N ALA A 185 1.62 -11.61 3.80
CA ALA A 185 1.51 -11.50 2.34
C ALA A 185 1.51 -10.03 1.87
N GLN A 186 0.78 -9.13 2.55
CA GLN A 186 0.85 -7.68 2.30
C GLN A 186 2.26 -7.13 2.50
N TYR A 187 2.94 -7.54 3.59
CA TYR A 187 4.34 -7.17 3.83
C TYR A 187 5.27 -7.67 2.71
N GLY A 188 5.09 -8.92 2.29
CA GLY A 188 5.84 -9.51 1.19
C GLY A 188 5.64 -8.75 -0.12
N ALA A 189 4.39 -8.40 -0.46
CA ALA A 189 4.07 -7.61 -1.64
C ALA A 189 4.77 -6.25 -1.61
N CYS A 190 4.66 -5.50 -0.51
CA CYS A 190 5.33 -4.22 -0.35
C CYS A 190 6.86 -4.35 -0.46
N SER A 191 7.45 -5.41 0.12
CA SER A 191 8.90 -5.64 0.09
C SER A 191 9.42 -6.02 -1.30
N VAL A 192 8.62 -6.74 -2.10
CA VAL A 192 8.93 -7.02 -3.50
C VAL A 192 8.92 -5.73 -4.32
N GLY A 193 7.91 -4.89 -4.14
CA GLY A 193 7.85 -3.57 -4.79
C GLY A 193 9.06 -2.70 -4.43
N GLU A 194 9.43 -2.62 -3.15
CA GLU A 194 10.63 -1.89 -2.68
C GLU A 194 11.90 -2.38 -3.40
N ARG A 195 12.13 -3.69 -3.46
CA ARG A 195 13.29 -4.26 -4.13
C ARG A 195 13.40 -3.80 -5.58
N HIS A 196 12.31 -3.89 -6.35
CA HIS A 196 12.29 -3.46 -7.75
C HIS A 196 12.52 -1.96 -7.91
N LEU A 197 11.99 -1.15 -7.00
CA LEU A 197 12.21 0.29 -7.02
C LEU A 197 13.68 0.63 -6.72
N ILE A 198 14.31 -0.07 -5.78
CA ILE A 198 15.75 0.09 -5.49
C ILE A 198 16.58 -0.31 -6.69
N GLU A 199 16.32 -1.47 -7.32
CA GLU A 199 17.01 -1.91 -8.55
C GLU A 199 16.87 -0.89 -9.69
N LEU A 200 15.70 -0.26 -9.82
CA LEU A 200 15.47 0.81 -10.79
C LEU A 200 16.32 2.05 -10.50
N LEU A 201 16.40 2.45 -9.22
CA LEU A 201 17.21 3.59 -8.77
C LEU A 201 18.71 3.32 -8.92
N ASP A 202 19.18 2.10 -8.65
CA ASP A 202 20.57 1.70 -8.87
C ASP A 202 20.99 1.82 -10.34
N ARG A 203 20.06 1.50 -11.24
CA ARG A 203 20.32 1.50 -12.68
C ARG A 203 20.27 2.87 -13.32
N TYR A 204 19.33 3.73 -12.92
CA TYR A 204 19.08 5.01 -13.60
C TYR A 204 19.37 6.24 -12.73
N GLY A 205 19.53 6.07 -11.42
CA GLY A 205 19.68 7.16 -10.47
C GLY A 205 18.36 7.86 -10.13
N VAL A 206 18.33 8.54 -8.98
CA VAL A 206 17.12 9.17 -8.44
C VAL A 206 16.59 10.26 -9.37
N ASP A 207 17.48 11.14 -9.86
CA ASP A 207 17.07 12.32 -10.67
C ASP A 207 16.43 11.90 -12.01
N GLN A 208 17.01 10.89 -12.68
CA GLN A 208 16.47 10.39 -13.95
C GLN A 208 15.11 9.73 -13.75
N VAL A 209 14.97 8.91 -12.69
CA VAL A 209 13.69 8.25 -12.39
C VAL A 209 12.63 9.27 -11.98
N ARG A 210 12.96 10.29 -11.18
CA ARG A 210 12.05 11.40 -10.83
C ARG A 210 11.60 12.18 -12.07
N ALA A 211 12.52 12.49 -12.99
CA ALA A 211 12.18 13.16 -14.24
C ALA A 211 11.21 12.33 -15.09
N CYS A 212 11.43 11.02 -15.20
CA CYS A 212 10.51 10.10 -15.89
C CYS A 212 9.13 10.08 -15.21
N ILE A 213 9.05 10.01 -13.90
CA ILE A 213 7.77 10.01 -13.15
C ILE A 213 7.00 11.32 -13.38
N THR A 214 7.68 12.46 -13.35
CA THR A 214 7.07 13.77 -13.66
C THR A 214 6.47 13.76 -15.06
N GLU A 215 7.23 13.33 -16.07
CA GLU A 215 6.72 13.24 -17.44
C GLU A 215 5.55 12.27 -17.58
N LEU A 216 5.57 11.12 -16.90
CA LEU A 216 4.44 10.17 -16.89
C LEU A 216 3.17 10.78 -16.29
N LYS A 217 3.28 11.55 -15.20
CA LYS A 217 2.16 12.27 -14.59
C LYS A 217 1.63 13.35 -15.54
N ASP A 218 2.51 14.12 -16.16
CA ASP A 218 2.14 15.16 -17.13
C ASP A 218 1.46 14.55 -18.36
N MET A 219 1.93 13.41 -18.84
CA MET A 219 1.28 12.66 -19.94
C MET A 219 -0.12 12.22 -19.54
N ALA A 220 -0.30 11.69 -18.34
CA ALA A 220 -1.60 11.27 -17.84
C ALA A 220 -2.57 12.44 -17.72
N ASP A 221 -2.13 13.59 -17.18
CA ASP A 221 -2.94 14.81 -17.08
C ASP A 221 -3.36 15.33 -18.47
N ARG A 222 -2.41 15.41 -19.41
CA ARG A 222 -2.72 15.81 -20.80
C ARG A 222 -3.73 14.87 -21.46
N HIS A 223 -3.57 13.56 -21.24
CA HIS A 223 -4.49 12.58 -21.82
C HIS A 223 -5.89 12.72 -21.26
N MET A 224 -6.03 12.85 -19.95
CA MET A 224 -7.33 13.01 -19.28
C MET A 224 -8.04 14.32 -19.68
N ARG A 225 -7.30 15.41 -19.92
CA ARG A 225 -7.89 16.67 -20.37
C ARG A 225 -8.30 16.67 -21.83
N ALA A 226 -7.80 15.73 -22.62
CA ALA A 226 -8.12 15.59 -24.03
C ALA A 226 -9.34 14.70 -24.33
N LEU A 227 -9.87 13.99 -23.29
CA LEU A 227 -11.10 13.21 -23.33
C LEU A 227 -12.32 14.06 -23.09
#